data_35aaace0ca16fd5b51fb5cc10540fbb1
#
_entry.id   35aaace0ca16fd5b51fb5cc10540fbb1
#
_cell.length_a   1.000
_cell.length_b   1.000
_cell.length_c   1.000
_cell.angle_alpha   90.00
_cell.angle_beta   90.00
_cell.angle_gamma   90.00
#
_symmetry.space_group_name_H-M   'P 1'
#
loop_
_entity.id
_entity.type
_entity.pdbx_description
1 polymer ?
#
loop_
_entity_poly.entity_id
_entity_poly.type
_entity_poly.pdbx_seq_one_letter_code
_entity_poly.pdbx_strand_id
1 'polypeptide(L)'
;MKRILLLLVQAMSMYGKAIHLLLLCIVLTMMAACTHCSETKDEEKAKAAWQRYYEAYDAKNLNRALAVIDSMETENFIGTPKADHLRGLVYDQGWQMKIAEQCYKKSYQGYASDPSQDWGSYTDAGYRWAYLRFRRGDSEGAMKVTTGLLQQAKGNEAFPKTVKAALLMLMAEIQLQLHQYDEARLTGQKVYEAIEQNADHGNRRELDVAWACINISDIYYKTGDIEGAMAWLDRCTQGLAFAKQGDSLMIEEWKGHVALKWALCQIESGHAAEAAATFAAIPRSRLMEPIGYKEAADYLMAAGRYDEAADWYERIDSTYLATDGAKMTFDIIATRLSPRYLAYRKAGRNADAQVLADSVNAAIDSALVWQKQNDAAELAVIYQTHEKELALNDAKSETRIHRVLLAAALLVILLIGYLFWRTCKYNKVLLEKNRRLLADIEQREQERQQTIVQLKAEPQENLTANQQLFCRICDLMDGPDHIYTDTDMDRNRLAQLLGTNEHYVTDAISTCTNGKSINGFLNEYRLRYAARLLATTTDAVVVIAELSGFSRSSFFRIFSDAYGMSPSDYRRVARK
;
A
#
# COMPACT_ATOMS: atom_id res chain seq x y z
N MET A 1 -29.53 -56.26 1.99
CA MET A 1 -28.84 -55.48 3.04
C MET A 1 -27.72 -54.59 2.53
N LYS A 2 -26.68 -55.07 1.79
CA LYS A 2 -25.57 -54.23 1.29
C LYS A 2 -25.98 -53.01 0.42
N ARG A 3 -27.00 -53.15 -0.44
CA ARG A 3 -27.50 -52.04 -1.28
C ARG A 3 -28.24 -50.96 -0.48
N ILE A 4 -28.95 -51.32 0.57
CA ILE A 4 -29.65 -50.37 1.45
C ILE A 4 -28.66 -49.60 2.31
N LEU A 5 -27.59 -50.26 2.79
CA LEU A 5 -26.51 -49.62 3.55
C LEU A 5 -25.72 -48.61 2.68
N LEU A 6 -25.50 -48.94 1.40
CA LEU A 6 -24.80 -48.04 0.45
C LEU A 6 -25.62 -46.78 0.14
N LEU A 7 -26.96 -46.95 -0.01
CA LEU A 7 -27.87 -45.84 -0.22
C LEU A 7 -28.01 -44.93 1.02
N LEU A 8 -27.98 -45.52 2.22
CA LEU A 8 -27.97 -44.76 3.48
C LEU A 8 -26.66 -43.97 3.67
N VAL A 9 -25.52 -44.57 3.33
CA VAL A 9 -24.22 -43.86 3.40
C VAL A 9 -24.12 -42.75 2.35
N GLN A 10 -24.66 -42.94 1.14
CA GLN A 10 -24.75 -41.90 0.12
C GLN A 10 -25.70 -40.78 0.52
N ALA A 11 -26.85 -41.10 1.11
CA ALA A 11 -27.82 -40.11 1.62
C ALA A 11 -27.22 -39.31 2.78
N MET A 12 -26.53 -39.94 3.75
CA MET A 12 -25.84 -39.25 4.84
C MET A 12 -24.69 -38.35 4.33
N SER A 13 -23.98 -38.74 3.27
CA SER A 13 -22.97 -37.91 2.63
C SER A 13 -23.56 -36.67 1.92
N MET A 14 -24.74 -36.82 1.27
CA MET A 14 -25.45 -35.70 0.64
C MET A 14 -26.05 -34.73 1.67
N TYR A 15 -26.64 -35.24 2.75
CA TYR A 15 -27.15 -34.39 3.83
C TYR A 15 -26.03 -33.64 4.56
N GLY A 16 -24.89 -34.27 4.79
CA GLY A 16 -23.72 -33.63 5.35
C GLY A 16 -23.20 -32.49 4.49
N LYS A 17 -23.13 -32.65 3.16
CA LYS A 17 -22.74 -31.58 2.22
C LYS A 17 -23.78 -30.46 2.16
N ALA A 18 -25.07 -30.77 2.19
CA ALA A 18 -26.14 -29.76 2.20
C ALA A 18 -26.15 -28.93 3.49
N ILE A 19 -25.93 -29.57 4.64
CA ILE A 19 -25.80 -28.87 5.94
C ILE A 19 -24.54 -28.00 5.96
N HIS A 20 -23.42 -28.46 5.42
CA HIS A 20 -22.20 -27.62 5.31
C HIS A 20 -22.40 -26.43 4.38
N LEU A 21 -23.11 -26.62 3.26
CA LEU A 21 -23.43 -25.52 2.34
C LEU A 21 -24.36 -24.49 3.00
N LEU A 22 -25.36 -24.96 3.73
CA LEU A 22 -26.29 -24.10 4.47
C LEU A 22 -25.60 -23.32 5.58
N LEU A 23 -24.71 -23.95 6.35
CA LEU A 23 -23.89 -23.29 7.35
C LEU A 23 -22.93 -22.25 6.72
N LEU A 24 -22.33 -22.57 5.57
CA LEU A 24 -21.48 -21.63 4.84
C LEU A 24 -22.29 -20.42 4.34
N CYS A 25 -23.50 -20.63 3.82
CA CYS A 25 -24.41 -19.54 3.42
C CYS A 25 -24.84 -18.68 4.62
N ILE A 26 -25.14 -19.27 5.78
CA ILE A 26 -25.47 -18.53 7.00
C ILE A 26 -24.30 -17.71 7.50
N VAL A 27 -23.07 -18.28 7.47
CA VAL A 27 -21.85 -17.54 7.85
C VAL A 27 -21.59 -16.40 6.88
N LEU A 28 -21.73 -16.63 5.57
CA LEU A 28 -21.56 -15.58 4.54
C LEU A 28 -22.60 -14.47 4.66
N THR A 29 -23.88 -14.81 4.96
CA THR A 29 -24.93 -13.79 5.17
C THR A 29 -24.73 -13.03 6.48
N MET A 30 -24.28 -13.70 7.55
CA MET A 30 -23.90 -13.02 8.80
C MET A 30 -22.68 -12.10 8.60
N MET A 31 -21.66 -12.52 7.86
CA MET A 31 -20.51 -11.67 7.52
C MET A 31 -20.94 -10.46 6.68
N ALA A 32 -21.81 -10.64 5.67
CA ALA A 32 -22.34 -9.54 4.86
C ALA A 32 -23.21 -8.57 5.69
N ALA A 33 -24.03 -9.07 6.61
CA ALA A 33 -24.83 -8.24 7.52
C ALA A 33 -23.95 -7.46 8.53
N CYS A 34 -22.87 -8.08 9.02
CA CYS A 34 -21.91 -7.41 9.89
C CYS A 34 -21.11 -6.33 9.15
N THR A 35 -20.72 -6.55 7.88
CA THR A 35 -20.03 -5.53 7.06
C THR A 35 -20.94 -4.34 6.79
N HIS A 36 -22.20 -4.55 6.41
CA HIS A 36 -23.13 -3.45 6.14
C HIS A 36 -23.47 -2.63 7.40
N CYS A 37 -23.56 -3.25 8.58
CA CYS A 37 -23.77 -2.54 9.86
C CYS A 37 -22.50 -1.79 10.33
N SER A 38 -21.30 -2.23 9.94
CA SER A 38 -20.05 -1.51 10.23
C SER A 38 -19.86 -0.34 9.28
N GLU A 39 -20.17 -0.48 7.99
CA GLU A 39 -20.08 0.59 6.98
C GLU A 39 -20.93 1.81 7.36
N THR A 40 -22.19 1.63 7.77
CA THR A 40 -23.06 2.73 8.18
C THR A 40 -22.58 3.46 9.44
N LYS A 41 -22.01 2.74 10.42
CA LYS A 41 -21.43 3.33 11.62
C LYS A 41 -20.12 4.08 11.34
N ASP A 42 -19.33 3.61 10.41
CA ASP A 42 -18.08 4.25 10.05
C ASP A 42 -18.32 5.50 9.20
N GLU A 43 -19.37 5.52 8.36
CA GLU A 43 -19.82 6.73 7.66
C GLU A 43 -20.33 7.80 8.63
N GLU A 44 -21.11 7.44 9.66
CA GLU A 44 -21.57 8.41 10.69
C GLU A 44 -20.40 8.99 11.49
N LYS A 45 -19.40 8.16 11.86
CA LYS A 45 -18.19 8.62 12.54
C LYS A 45 -17.37 9.56 11.63
N ALA A 46 -17.21 9.21 10.35
CA ALA A 46 -16.51 10.05 9.40
C ALA A 46 -17.20 11.40 9.25
N LYS A 47 -18.54 11.44 9.11
CA LYS A 47 -19.32 12.67 9.07
C LYS A 47 -19.16 13.52 10.32
N ALA A 48 -19.19 12.90 11.50
CA ALA A 48 -18.97 13.61 12.76
C ALA A 48 -17.53 14.15 12.90
N ALA A 49 -16.53 13.44 12.33
CA ALA A 49 -15.15 13.90 12.29
C ALA A 49 -14.98 15.12 11.37
N TRP A 50 -15.59 15.11 10.19
CA TRP A 50 -15.61 16.27 9.30
C TRP A 50 -16.28 17.49 9.94
N GLN A 51 -17.40 17.33 10.64
CA GLN A 51 -18.06 18.42 11.35
C GLN A 51 -17.13 19.02 12.42
N ARG A 52 -16.45 18.19 13.22
CA ARG A 52 -15.47 18.64 14.23
C ARG A 52 -14.29 19.38 13.60
N TYR A 53 -13.85 18.95 12.42
CA TYR A 53 -12.80 19.65 11.66
C TYR A 53 -13.26 21.06 11.26
N TYR A 54 -14.42 21.19 10.63
CA TYR A 54 -14.93 22.50 10.21
C TYR A 54 -15.16 23.44 11.40
N GLU A 55 -15.76 22.94 12.50
CA GLU A 55 -15.91 23.73 13.73
C GLU A 55 -14.57 24.25 14.27
N ALA A 56 -13.53 23.41 14.29
CA ALA A 56 -12.22 23.81 14.77
C ALA A 56 -11.51 24.76 13.80
N TYR A 57 -11.65 24.55 12.50
CA TYR A 57 -11.07 25.37 11.44
C TYR A 57 -11.70 26.78 11.43
N ASP A 58 -13.03 26.86 11.44
CA ASP A 58 -13.76 28.12 11.45
C ASP A 58 -13.52 28.94 12.74
N ALA A 59 -13.36 28.25 13.85
CA ALA A 59 -12.97 28.87 15.12
C ALA A 59 -11.46 29.25 15.18
N LYS A 60 -10.68 29.02 14.12
CA LYS A 60 -9.22 29.25 14.05
C LYS A 60 -8.45 28.53 15.17
N ASN A 61 -8.97 27.41 15.66
CA ASN A 61 -8.29 26.60 16.67
C ASN A 61 -7.38 25.58 15.99
N LEU A 62 -6.19 26.03 15.61
CA LEU A 62 -5.23 25.25 14.80
C LEU A 62 -4.88 23.91 15.44
N ASN A 63 -4.60 23.88 16.74
CA ASN A 63 -4.23 22.65 17.43
C ASN A 63 -5.35 21.61 17.43
N ARG A 64 -6.60 22.06 17.64
CA ARG A 64 -7.78 21.17 17.59
C ARG A 64 -8.02 20.66 16.16
N ALA A 65 -7.90 21.53 15.17
CA ALA A 65 -8.07 21.13 13.76
C ALA A 65 -7.04 20.08 13.35
N LEU A 66 -5.75 20.27 13.69
CA LEU A 66 -4.68 19.30 13.42
C LEU A 66 -4.93 17.97 14.12
N ALA A 67 -5.34 17.97 15.40
CA ALA A 67 -5.64 16.74 16.13
C ALA A 67 -6.81 15.95 15.52
N VAL A 68 -7.82 16.64 14.98
CA VAL A 68 -8.92 15.98 14.26
C VAL A 68 -8.44 15.36 12.95
N ILE A 69 -7.59 16.07 12.19
CA ILE A 69 -7.01 15.53 10.95
C ILE A 69 -6.20 14.26 11.23
N ASP A 70 -5.38 14.27 12.30
CA ASP A 70 -4.58 13.10 12.69
C ASP A 70 -5.46 11.90 13.10
N SER A 71 -6.59 12.14 13.78
CA SER A 71 -7.58 11.11 14.09
C SER A 71 -8.23 10.56 12.82
N MET A 72 -8.66 11.43 11.88
CA MET A 72 -9.29 11.03 10.62
C MET A 72 -8.35 10.19 9.74
N GLU A 73 -7.06 10.51 9.72
CA GLU A 73 -6.05 9.73 9.00
C GLU A 73 -5.79 8.38 9.67
N THR A 74 -5.66 8.35 11.00
CA THR A 74 -5.40 7.13 11.78
C THR A 74 -6.58 6.15 11.69
N GLU A 75 -7.80 6.65 11.68
CA GLU A 75 -9.03 5.86 11.53
C GLU A 75 -9.35 5.50 10.07
N ASN A 76 -8.49 5.90 9.12
CA ASN A 76 -8.63 5.70 7.68
C ASN A 76 -9.89 6.34 7.06
N PHE A 77 -10.42 7.41 7.65
CA PHE A 77 -11.51 8.20 7.04
C PHE A 77 -11.00 9.05 5.87
N ILE A 78 -9.71 9.41 5.90
CA ILE A 78 -9.03 10.12 4.81
C ILE A 78 -7.66 9.49 4.56
N GLY A 79 -7.21 9.52 3.31
CA GLY A 79 -5.84 9.12 2.96
C GLY A 79 -4.80 10.19 3.32
N THR A 80 -3.54 9.80 3.45
CA THR A 80 -2.41 10.69 3.75
C THR A 80 -2.34 11.93 2.84
N PRO A 81 -2.53 11.85 1.50
CA PRO A 81 -2.49 13.05 0.66
C PRO A 81 -3.60 14.06 1.01
N LYS A 82 -4.80 13.59 1.40
CA LYS A 82 -5.89 14.45 1.85
C LYS A 82 -5.58 15.08 3.21
N ALA A 83 -5.05 14.30 4.14
CA ALA A 83 -4.62 14.79 5.45
C ALA A 83 -3.58 15.90 5.31
N ASP A 84 -2.58 15.72 4.44
CA ASP A 84 -1.57 16.73 4.16
C ASP A 84 -2.17 17.99 3.54
N HIS A 85 -3.15 17.87 2.63
CA HIS A 85 -3.87 19.02 2.10
C HIS A 85 -4.58 19.83 3.22
N LEU A 86 -5.31 19.14 4.09
CA LEU A 86 -6.02 19.78 5.20
C LEU A 86 -5.06 20.42 6.22
N ARG A 87 -3.95 19.76 6.54
CA ARG A 87 -2.87 20.34 7.37
C ARG A 87 -2.33 21.61 6.74
N GLY A 88 -2.11 21.59 5.41
CA GLY A 88 -1.70 22.77 4.66
C GLY A 88 -2.66 23.95 4.85
N LEU A 89 -3.98 23.72 4.76
CA LEU A 89 -5.00 24.75 4.99
C LEU A 89 -4.95 25.32 6.41
N VAL A 90 -4.78 24.45 7.42
CA VAL A 90 -4.68 24.86 8.84
C VAL A 90 -3.42 25.71 9.09
N TYR A 91 -2.27 25.29 8.59
CA TYR A 91 -1.03 26.04 8.76
C TYR A 91 -1.02 27.36 7.98
N ASP A 92 -1.64 27.40 6.79
CA ASP A 92 -1.81 28.62 6.00
C ASP A 92 -2.69 29.65 6.75
N GLN A 93 -3.81 29.21 7.32
CA GLN A 93 -4.65 30.05 8.18
C GLN A 93 -3.88 30.57 9.42
N GLY A 94 -2.94 29.79 9.94
CA GLY A 94 -2.05 30.16 11.05
C GLY A 94 -0.84 31.01 10.66
N TRP A 95 -0.71 31.44 9.42
CA TRP A 95 0.44 32.18 8.88
C TRP A 95 1.78 31.42 8.95
N GLN A 96 1.72 30.10 9.06
CA GLN A 96 2.90 29.22 9.07
C GLN A 96 3.22 28.73 7.65
N MET A 97 3.63 29.69 6.80
CA MET A 97 3.69 29.51 5.34
C MET A 97 4.66 28.43 4.88
N LYS A 98 5.78 28.22 5.58
CA LYS A 98 6.77 27.20 5.22
C LYS A 98 6.24 25.79 5.48
N ILE A 99 5.53 25.61 6.60
CA ILE A 99 4.91 24.33 6.95
C ILE A 99 3.75 24.05 5.97
N ALA A 100 2.92 25.06 5.71
CA ALA A 100 1.83 24.96 4.75
C ALA A 100 2.35 24.55 3.36
N GLU A 101 3.43 25.19 2.88
CA GLU A 101 4.07 24.87 1.60
C GLU A 101 4.54 23.40 1.56
N GLN A 102 5.14 22.89 2.63
CA GLN A 102 5.57 21.49 2.74
C GLN A 102 4.37 20.53 2.69
N CYS A 103 3.30 20.86 3.40
CA CYS A 103 2.08 20.05 3.42
C CYS A 103 1.41 20.01 2.03
N TYR A 104 1.27 21.16 1.37
CA TYR A 104 0.70 21.22 0.02
C TYR A 104 1.59 20.45 -1.00
N LYS A 105 2.91 20.59 -0.89
CA LYS A 105 3.84 19.83 -1.73
C LYS A 105 3.66 18.31 -1.54
N LYS A 106 3.59 17.83 -0.28
CA LYS A 106 3.38 16.40 0.04
C LYS A 106 2.06 15.90 -0.50
N SER A 107 0.97 16.67 -0.30
CA SER A 107 -0.34 16.34 -0.86
C SER A 107 -0.32 16.22 -2.38
N TYR A 108 0.22 17.23 -3.06
CA TYR A 108 0.36 17.24 -4.51
C TYR A 108 1.16 16.04 -5.03
N GLN A 109 2.29 15.73 -4.40
CA GLN A 109 3.13 14.59 -4.76
C GLN A 109 2.47 13.24 -4.44
N GLY A 110 1.70 13.18 -3.36
CA GLY A 110 0.97 11.98 -2.95
C GLY A 110 -0.13 11.57 -3.94
N TYR A 111 -0.79 12.54 -4.56
CA TYR A 111 -1.79 12.30 -5.62
C TYR A 111 -1.18 12.15 -7.02
N ALA A 112 0.10 12.47 -7.23
CA ALA A 112 0.70 12.53 -8.58
C ALA A 112 0.65 11.20 -9.35
N SER A 113 0.63 10.06 -8.67
CA SER A 113 0.53 8.73 -9.29
C SER A 113 -0.89 8.43 -9.81
N ASP A 114 -1.92 8.96 -9.15
CA ASP A 114 -3.32 8.83 -9.55
C ASP A 114 -4.14 10.06 -9.08
N PRO A 115 -4.12 11.16 -9.84
CA PRO A 115 -4.90 12.37 -9.51
C PRO A 115 -6.42 12.15 -9.53
N SER A 116 -6.89 11.08 -10.17
CA SER A 116 -8.32 10.80 -10.31
C SER A 116 -9.01 10.46 -8.99
N GLN A 117 -8.24 10.08 -7.95
CA GLN A 117 -8.77 9.80 -6.62
C GLN A 117 -9.42 11.03 -5.97
N ASP A 118 -8.82 12.21 -6.12
CA ASP A 118 -9.38 13.48 -5.64
C ASP A 118 -8.77 14.65 -6.43
N TRP A 119 -9.33 14.94 -7.61
CA TRP A 119 -8.92 16.06 -8.44
C TRP A 119 -8.98 17.39 -7.69
N GLY A 120 -9.97 17.59 -6.83
CA GLY A 120 -10.14 18.81 -6.05
C GLY A 120 -8.92 19.05 -5.15
N SER A 121 -8.58 18.10 -4.29
CA SER A 121 -7.43 18.25 -3.38
C SER A 121 -6.10 18.29 -4.10
N TYR A 122 -5.92 17.49 -5.16
CA TYR A 122 -4.70 17.48 -5.96
C TYR A 122 -4.41 18.85 -6.58
N THR A 123 -5.42 19.41 -7.26
CA THR A 123 -5.25 20.67 -7.99
C THR A 123 -5.18 21.87 -7.06
N ASP A 124 -5.98 21.89 -5.97
CA ASP A 124 -5.91 22.96 -4.96
C ASP A 124 -4.56 22.94 -4.22
N ALA A 125 -4.07 21.77 -3.83
CA ALA A 125 -2.75 21.65 -3.22
C ALA A 125 -1.63 22.16 -4.15
N GLY A 126 -1.68 21.78 -5.43
CA GLY A 126 -0.72 22.25 -6.42
C GLY A 126 -0.80 23.76 -6.66
N TYR A 127 -2.00 24.33 -6.76
CA TYR A 127 -2.22 25.78 -6.86
C TYR A 127 -1.65 26.52 -5.64
N ARG A 128 -2.01 26.09 -4.42
CA ARG A 128 -1.53 26.72 -3.18
C ARG A 128 -0.02 26.59 -3.01
N TRP A 129 0.54 25.46 -3.36
CA TRP A 129 1.99 25.30 -3.37
C TRP A 129 2.68 26.29 -4.34
N ALA A 130 2.17 26.42 -5.57
CA ALA A 130 2.67 27.40 -6.53
C ALA A 130 2.52 28.84 -6.03
N TYR A 131 1.37 29.18 -5.46
CA TYR A 131 1.08 30.50 -4.90
C TYR A 131 2.01 30.87 -3.74
N LEU A 132 2.28 29.97 -2.79
CA LEU A 132 3.19 30.22 -1.69
C LEU A 132 4.63 30.40 -2.18
N ARG A 133 5.06 29.66 -3.18
CA ARG A 133 6.38 29.87 -3.83
C ARG A 133 6.48 31.23 -4.46
N PHE A 134 5.46 31.64 -5.21
CA PHE A 134 5.39 32.98 -5.81
C PHE A 134 5.47 34.08 -4.74
N ARG A 135 4.70 33.99 -3.67
CA ARG A 135 4.69 34.92 -2.54
C ARG A 135 6.08 35.04 -1.87
N ARG A 136 6.87 34.01 -1.90
CA ARG A 136 8.26 33.99 -1.38
C ARG A 136 9.31 34.42 -2.40
N GLY A 137 8.92 34.87 -3.58
CA GLY A 137 9.81 35.33 -4.64
C GLY A 137 10.38 34.25 -5.55
N ASP A 138 9.96 32.98 -5.39
CA ASP A 138 10.35 31.88 -6.27
C ASP A 138 9.41 31.79 -7.48
N SER A 139 9.49 32.79 -8.35
CA SER A 139 8.65 32.89 -9.55
C SER A 139 8.90 31.74 -10.54
N GLU A 140 10.14 31.27 -10.66
CA GLU A 140 10.49 30.15 -11.54
C GLU A 140 9.81 28.85 -11.08
N GLY A 141 9.96 28.53 -9.82
CA GLY A 141 9.36 27.33 -9.25
C GLY A 141 7.83 27.39 -9.24
N ALA A 142 7.23 28.54 -8.98
CA ALA A 142 5.80 28.77 -9.09
C ALA A 142 5.31 28.55 -10.53
N MET A 143 5.96 29.14 -11.51
CA MET A 143 5.65 28.99 -12.93
C MET A 143 5.72 27.53 -13.38
N LYS A 144 6.72 26.78 -12.91
CA LYS A 144 6.86 25.35 -13.25
C LYS A 144 5.69 24.51 -12.76
N VAL A 145 5.25 24.71 -11.53
CA VAL A 145 4.08 23.98 -10.98
C VAL A 145 2.80 24.38 -11.70
N THR A 146 2.60 25.69 -11.89
CA THR A 146 1.43 26.26 -12.56
C THR A 146 1.28 25.75 -13.99
N THR A 147 2.36 25.78 -14.78
CA THR A 147 2.34 25.26 -16.16
C THR A 147 2.13 23.75 -16.23
N GLY A 148 2.71 23.00 -15.29
CA GLY A 148 2.51 21.54 -15.19
C GLY A 148 1.03 21.19 -14.97
N LEU A 149 0.36 21.88 -14.05
CA LEU A 149 -1.07 21.70 -13.80
C LEU A 149 -1.94 22.13 -14.99
N LEU A 150 -1.63 23.26 -15.62
CA LEU A 150 -2.36 23.74 -16.81
C LEU A 150 -2.21 22.79 -18.01
N GLN A 151 -1.09 22.08 -18.14
CA GLN A 151 -0.93 21.02 -19.14
C GLN A 151 -1.90 19.86 -18.89
N GLN A 152 -2.08 19.46 -17.62
CA GLN A 152 -3.02 18.39 -17.25
C GLN A 152 -4.50 18.80 -17.42
N ALA A 153 -4.78 20.10 -17.39
CA ALA A 153 -6.12 20.63 -17.65
C ALA A 153 -6.52 20.56 -19.14
N LYS A 154 -5.56 20.38 -20.07
CA LYS A 154 -5.86 20.34 -21.51
C LYS A 154 -6.62 19.06 -21.87
N GLY A 155 -7.87 19.21 -22.33
CA GLY A 155 -8.72 18.09 -22.74
C GLY A 155 -9.21 17.21 -21.58
N ASN A 156 -8.99 17.61 -20.34
CA ASN A 156 -9.44 16.88 -19.16
C ASN A 156 -10.69 17.54 -18.57
N GLU A 157 -11.85 16.93 -18.80
CA GLU A 157 -13.14 17.43 -18.30
C GLU A 157 -13.28 17.32 -16.77
N ALA A 158 -12.56 16.37 -16.15
CA ALA A 158 -12.56 16.19 -14.69
C ALA A 158 -11.71 17.21 -13.94
N PHE A 159 -10.87 18.00 -14.66
CA PHE A 159 -10.07 19.05 -14.04
C PHE A 159 -10.96 20.22 -13.59
N PRO A 160 -10.89 20.66 -12.31
CA PRO A 160 -11.73 21.72 -11.78
C PRO A 160 -11.51 23.05 -12.55
N LYS A 161 -12.57 23.56 -13.18
CA LYS A 161 -12.48 24.76 -14.02
C LYS A 161 -12.18 26.03 -13.23
N THR A 162 -12.64 26.09 -11.98
CA THR A 162 -12.33 27.20 -11.05
C THR A 162 -10.83 27.24 -10.71
N VAL A 163 -10.21 26.10 -10.50
CA VAL A 163 -8.77 26.01 -10.26
C VAL A 163 -7.98 26.36 -11.53
N LYS A 164 -8.47 25.98 -12.71
CA LYS A 164 -7.87 26.40 -13.98
C LYS A 164 -7.82 27.93 -14.12
N ALA A 165 -8.90 28.61 -13.80
CA ALA A 165 -8.96 30.08 -13.82
C ALA A 165 -7.98 30.70 -12.80
N ALA A 166 -7.92 30.16 -11.58
CA ALA A 166 -6.98 30.59 -10.54
C ALA A 166 -5.50 30.39 -10.95
N LEU A 167 -5.18 29.25 -11.57
CA LEU A 167 -3.84 28.98 -12.11
C LEU A 167 -3.44 29.93 -13.24
N LEU A 168 -4.39 30.25 -14.14
CA LEU A 168 -4.16 31.25 -15.20
C LEU A 168 -3.94 32.65 -14.59
N MET A 169 -4.69 33.01 -13.55
CA MET A 169 -4.49 34.27 -12.85
C MET A 169 -3.11 34.34 -12.18
N LEU A 170 -2.72 33.28 -11.47
CA LEU A 170 -1.38 33.17 -10.88
C LEU A 170 -0.27 33.28 -11.94
N MET A 171 -0.46 32.64 -13.10
CA MET A 171 0.47 32.77 -14.23
C MET A 171 0.58 34.21 -14.69
N ALA A 172 -0.52 34.93 -14.82
CA ALA A 172 -0.52 36.33 -15.23
C ALA A 172 0.18 37.23 -14.18
N GLU A 173 -0.03 36.97 -12.89
CA GLU A 173 0.68 37.69 -11.81
C GLU A 173 2.19 37.44 -11.84
N ILE A 174 2.62 36.19 -12.08
CA ILE A 174 4.04 35.85 -12.26
C ILE A 174 4.61 36.58 -13.47
N GLN A 175 3.88 36.60 -14.59
CA GLN A 175 4.30 37.31 -15.81
C GLN A 175 4.41 38.82 -15.58
N LEU A 176 3.49 39.44 -14.82
CA LEU A 176 3.59 40.84 -14.41
C LEU A 176 4.88 41.09 -13.60
N GLN A 177 5.18 40.23 -12.63
CA GLN A 177 6.40 40.39 -11.81
C GLN A 177 7.67 40.24 -12.65
N LEU A 178 7.63 39.44 -13.72
CA LEU A 178 8.73 39.25 -14.66
C LEU A 178 8.75 40.30 -15.78
N HIS A 179 7.91 41.36 -15.70
CA HIS A 179 7.75 42.42 -16.72
C HIS A 179 7.34 41.90 -18.11
N GLN A 180 6.69 40.71 -18.18
CA GLN A 180 6.14 40.12 -19.41
C GLN A 180 4.70 40.65 -19.61
N TYR A 181 4.55 41.92 -19.93
CA TYR A 181 3.25 42.64 -19.89
C TYR A 181 2.25 42.14 -20.93
N ASP A 182 2.69 41.87 -22.15
CA ASP A 182 1.82 41.39 -23.22
C ASP A 182 1.30 39.98 -22.93
N GLU A 183 2.18 39.11 -22.45
CA GLU A 183 1.84 37.74 -22.03
C GLU A 183 0.85 37.77 -20.84
N ALA A 184 1.07 38.67 -19.87
CA ALA A 184 0.17 38.80 -18.73
C ALA A 184 -1.26 39.19 -19.17
N ARG A 185 -1.39 40.16 -20.09
CA ARG A 185 -2.70 40.56 -20.65
C ARG A 185 -3.38 39.42 -21.41
N LEU A 186 -2.62 38.71 -22.28
CA LEU A 186 -3.14 37.54 -22.99
C LEU A 186 -3.58 36.43 -22.06
N THR A 187 -2.82 36.22 -20.98
CA THR A 187 -3.16 35.19 -19.97
C THR A 187 -4.40 35.62 -19.18
N GLY A 188 -4.53 36.91 -18.85
CA GLY A 188 -5.75 37.49 -18.26
C GLY A 188 -6.99 37.21 -19.11
N GLN A 189 -6.92 37.42 -20.42
CA GLN A 189 -8.05 37.11 -21.33
C GLN A 189 -8.46 35.63 -21.24
N LYS A 190 -7.48 34.72 -21.14
CA LYS A 190 -7.74 33.27 -20.98
C LYS A 190 -8.41 32.94 -19.63
N VAL A 191 -8.17 33.74 -18.57
CA VAL A 191 -8.92 33.62 -17.30
C VAL A 191 -10.40 33.83 -17.53
N TYR A 192 -10.75 34.93 -18.20
CA TYR A 192 -12.13 35.24 -18.52
C TYR A 192 -12.80 34.14 -19.35
N GLU A 193 -12.11 33.67 -20.42
CA GLU A 193 -12.59 32.58 -21.26
C GLU A 193 -12.82 31.29 -20.46
N ALA A 194 -11.91 30.97 -19.54
CA ALA A 194 -12.02 29.75 -18.72
C ALA A 194 -13.23 29.82 -17.77
N ILE A 195 -13.58 31.02 -17.27
CA ILE A 195 -14.76 31.23 -16.45
C ILE A 195 -16.03 31.21 -17.31
N GLU A 196 -16.07 31.89 -18.43
CA GLU A 196 -17.23 31.90 -19.35
C GLU A 196 -17.59 30.49 -19.84
N GLN A 197 -16.59 29.64 -20.14
CA GLN A 197 -16.78 28.25 -20.58
C GLN A 197 -17.21 27.30 -19.47
N ASN A 198 -17.19 27.75 -18.23
CA ASN A 198 -17.63 26.91 -17.11
C ASN A 198 -19.18 26.96 -17.03
N ALA A 199 -19.83 25.86 -17.44
CA ALA A 199 -21.29 25.73 -17.34
C ALA A 199 -21.79 25.50 -15.89
N ASP A 200 -20.90 25.19 -14.95
CA ASP A 200 -21.18 24.68 -13.59
C ASP A 200 -21.09 25.77 -12.50
N HIS A 201 -21.30 27.02 -12.86
CA HIS A 201 -21.23 28.15 -11.91
C HIS A 201 -22.32 28.20 -10.85
N GLY A 202 -23.37 27.42 -11.00
CA GLY A 202 -24.55 27.57 -10.14
C GLY A 202 -25.06 29.00 -10.08
N ASN A 203 -25.38 29.51 -8.87
CA ASN A 203 -25.86 30.89 -8.65
C ASN A 203 -24.74 31.94 -8.53
N ARG A 204 -23.45 31.58 -8.73
CA ARG A 204 -22.28 32.46 -8.49
C ARG A 204 -21.55 32.89 -9.77
N ARG A 205 -22.07 32.57 -10.95
CA ARG A 205 -21.40 32.87 -12.23
C ARG A 205 -21.05 34.34 -12.37
N GLU A 206 -21.99 35.21 -12.06
CA GLU A 206 -21.83 36.65 -12.21
C GLU A 206 -20.76 37.21 -11.28
N LEU A 207 -20.62 36.65 -10.07
CA LEU A 207 -19.57 37.00 -9.13
C LEU A 207 -18.19 36.50 -9.59
N ASP A 208 -18.11 35.28 -10.15
CA ASP A 208 -16.86 34.75 -10.69
C ASP A 208 -16.39 35.55 -11.91
N VAL A 209 -17.32 35.96 -12.77
CA VAL A 209 -17.05 36.86 -13.91
C VAL A 209 -16.58 38.23 -13.41
N ALA A 210 -17.25 38.81 -12.39
CA ALA A 210 -16.83 40.07 -11.80
C ALA A 210 -15.42 39.99 -11.19
N TRP A 211 -15.14 38.94 -10.46
CA TRP A 211 -13.81 38.67 -9.93
C TRP A 211 -12.74 38.63 -11.05
N ALA A 212 -13.01 37.92 -12.14
CA ALA A 212 -12.09 37.85 -13.26
C ALA A 212 -11.87 39.25 -13.89
N CYS A 213 -12.94 39.94 -14.20
CA CYS A 213 -12.88 41.26 -14.85
C CYS A 213 -12.09 42.29 -14.02
N ILE A 214 -12.30 42.33 -12.69
CA ILE A 214 -11.55 43.23 -11.79
C ILE A 214 -10.07 42.89 -11.78
N ASN A 215 -9.72 41.62 -11.62
CA ASN A 215 -8.30 41.23 -11.59
C ASN A 215 -7.61 41.42 -12.95
N ILE A 216 -8.33 41.20 -14.06
CA ILE A 216 -7.79 41.48 -15.39
C ILE A 216 -7.64 42.99 -15.59
N SER A 217 -8.59 43.81 -15.13
CA SER A 217 -8.44 45.27 -15.15
C SER A 217 -7.19 45.73 -14.41
N ASP A 218 -6.84 45.10 -13.26
CA ASP A 218 -5.61 45.38 -12.54
C ASP A 218 -4.35 45.05 -13.36
N ILE A 219 -4.37 43.95 -14.12
CA ILE A 219 -3.29 43.61 -15.04
C ILE A 219 -3.09 44.71 -16.08
N TYR A 220 -4.18 45.13 -16.74
CA TYR A 220 -4.15 46.20 -17.75
C TYR A 220 -3.70 47.53 -17.17
N TYR A 221 -4.22 47.89 -16.00
CA TYR A 221 -3.82 49.13 -15.30
C TYR A 221 -2.31 49.11 -14.95
N LYS A 222 -1.80 48.03 -14.35
CA LYS A 222 -0.39 47.91 -13.98
C LYS A 222 0.56 47.85 -15.18
N THR A 223 0.06 47.49 -16.35
CA THR A 223 0.83 47.49 -17.60
C THR A 223 0.71 48.80 -18.40
N GLY A 224 0.02 49.82 -17.84
CA GLY A 224 -0.15 51.14 -18.44
C GLY A 224 -1.24 51.24 -19.51
N ASP A 225 -2.01 50.18 -19.75
CA ASP A 225 -3.13 50.17 -20.69
C ASP A 225 -4.41 50.52 -19.95
N ILE A 226 -4.59 51.84 -19.73
CA ILE A 226 -5.72 52.35 -18.95
C ILE A 226 -7.06 52.18 -19.68
N GLU A 227 -7.08 52.33 -21.01
CA GLU A 227 -8.28 52.10 -21.81
C GLU A 227 -8.73 50.63 -21.74
N GLY A 228 -7.79 49.72 -21.85
CA GLY A 228 -8.06 48.28 -21.66
C GLY A 228 -8.56 47.96 -20.24
N ALA A 229 -7.98 48.58 -19.21
CA ALA A 229 -8.45 48.44 -17.83
C ALA A 229 -9.92 48.88 -17.68
N MET A 230 -10.28 50.04 -18.22
CA MET A 230 -11.64 50.59 -18.22
C MET A 230 -12.63 49.69 -18.97
N ALA A 231 -12.23 49.14 -20.11
CA ALA A 231 -13.08 48.19 -20.85
C ALA A 231 -13.40 46.92 -20.04
N TRP A 232 -12.45 46.42 -19.22
CA TRP A 232 -12.71 45.29 -18.33
C TRP A 232 -13.60 45.66 -17.14
N LEU A 233 -13.48 46.87 -16.59
CA LEU A 233 -14.39 47.40 -15.54
C LEU A 233 -15.81 47.57 -16.04
N ASP A 234 -15.99 48.00 -17.30
CA ASP A 234 -17.32 48.10 -17.93
C ASP A 234 -17.98 46.71 -18.03
N ARG A 235 -17.24 45.68 -18.49
CA ARG A 235 -17.73 44.30 -18.51
C ARG A 235 -18.11 43.80 -17.12
N CYS A 236 -17.32 44.14 -16.09
CA CYS A 236 -17.64 43.82 -14.71
C CYS A 236 -18.97 44.45 -14.27
N THR A 237 -19.15 45.74 -14.56
CA THR A 237 -20.37 46.49 -14.23
C THR A 237 -21.61 45.86 -14.90
N GLN A 238 -21.49 45.49 -16.17
CA GLN A 238 -22.55 44.79 -16.91
C GLN A 238 -22.86 43.45 -16.27
N GLY A 239 -21.84 42.65 -15.92
CA GLY A 239 -22.00 41.34 -15.24
C GLY A 239 -22.73 41.48 -13.90
N LEU A 240 -22.31 42.44 -13.07
CA LEU A 240 -22.93 42.69 -11.75
C LEU A 240 -24.38 43.15 -11.84
N ALA A 241 -24.80 43.79 -12.95
CA ALA A 241 -26.20 44.19 -13.17
C ALA A 241 -27.14 42.98 -13.33
N PHE A 242 -26.65 41.85 -13.77
CA PHE A 242 -27.39 40.59 -13.94
C PHE A 242 -27.31 39.63 -12.74
N ALA A 243 -26.51 39.97 -11.72
CA ALA A 243 -26.34 39.11 -10.54
C ALA A 243 -27.66 39.04 -9.73
N LYS A 244 -27.96 37.83 -9.22
CA LYS A 244 -29.23 37.57 -8.51
C LYS A 244 -29.24 38.19 -7.11
N GLN A 245 -30.40 38.61 -6.65
CA GLN A 245 -30.62 39.33 -5.37
C GLN A 245 -30.18 38.55 -4.10
N GLY A 246 -29.93 37.25 -4.19
CA GLY A 246 -29.51 36.45 -3.03
C GLY A 246 -28.15 36.84 -2.42
N ASP A 247 -27.24 37.45 -3.20
CA ASP A 247 -25.91 37.90 -2.80
C ASP A 247 -25.80 39.43 -2.71
N SER A 248 -26.88 40.13 -2.36
CA SER A 248 -27.00 41.59 -2.44
C SER A 248 -25.86 42.35 -1.73
N LEU A 249 -25.40 41.89 -0.56
CA LEU A 249 -24.32 42.54 0.18
C LEU A 249 -23.00 42.47 -0.59
N MET A 250 -22.64 41.31 -1.09
CA MET A 250 -21.42 41.07 -1.86
C MET A 250 -21.46 41.82 -3.21
N ILE A 251 -22.61 41.83 -3.89
CA ILE A 251 -22.77 42.57 -5.14
C ILE A 251 -22.53 44.07 -4.92
N GLU A 252 -23.09 44.65 -3.86
CA GLU A 252 -22.88 46.06 -3.54
C GLU A 252 -21.44 46.36 -3.15
N GLU A 253 -20.76 45.47 -2.44
CA GLU A 253 -19.33 45.58 -2.15
C GLU A 253 -18.50 45.60 -3.45
N TRP A 254 -18.75 44.70 -4.39
CA TRP A 254 -18.08 44.65 -5.69
C TRP A 254 -18.36 45.91 -6.53
N LYS A 255 -19.57 46.42 -6.51
CA LYS A 255 -19.89 47.69 -7.19
C LYS A 255 -19.09 48.88 -6.66
N GLY A 256 -18.91 48.96 -5.33
CA GLY A 256 -18.05 49.95 -4.70
C GLY A 256 -16.61 49.85 -5.14
N HIS A 257 -16.09 48.62 -5.18
CA HIS A 257 -14.72 48.31 -5.62
C HIS A 257 -14.49 48.70 -7.09
N VAL A 258 -15.41 48.33 -7.98
CA VAL A 258 -15.37 48.70 -9.40
C VAL A 258 -15.40 50.21 -9.56
N ALA A 259 -16.26 50.94 -8.83
CA ALA A 259 -16.38 52.39 -8.92
C ALA A 259 -15.07 53.10 -8.48
N LEU A 260 -14.40 52.62 -7.44
CA LEU A 260 -13.08 53.15 -7.01
C LEU A 260 -12.01 52.96 -8.07
N LYS A 261 -11.92 51.75 -8.64
CA LYS A 261 -10.98 51.47 -9.73
C LYS A 261 -11.30 52.28 -10.98
N TRP A 262 -12.58 52.48 -11.27
CA TRP A 262 -13.01 53.31 -12.38
C TRP A 262 -12.57 54.76 -12.18
N ALA A 263 -12.82 55.36 -11.00
CA ALA A 263 -12.34 56.69 -10.67
C ALA A 263 -10.81 56.84 -10.77
N LEU A 264 -10.05 55.78 -10.36
CA LEU A 264 -8.61 55.78 -10.50
C LEU A 264 -8.18 55.75 -11.98
N CYS A 265 -8.80 54.92 -12.82
CA CYS A 265 -8.51 54.92 -14.26
C CYS A 265 -8.89 56.27 -14.92
N GLN A 266 -10.02 56.89 -14.55
CA GLN A 266 -10.43 58.21 -15.08
C GLN A 266 -9.41 59.29 -14.73
N ILE A 267 -8.87 59.32 -13.50
CA ILE A 267 -7.85 60.33 -13.12
C ILE A 267 -6.54 60.13 -13.89
N GLU A 268 -6.10 58.90 -14.08
CA GLU A 268 -4.88 58.57 -14.85
C GLU A 268 -5.04 58.91 -16.34
N SER A 269 -6.27 58.82 -16.89
CA SER A 269 -6.60 59.23 -18.27
C SER A 269 -6.81 60.74 -18.43
N GLY A 270 -6.61 61.54 -17.39
CA GLY A 270 -6.79 62.99 -17.43
C GLY A 270 -8.22 63.49 -17.27
N HIS A 271 -9.21 62.65 -16.98
CA HIS A 271 -10.61 62.96 -16.81
C HIS A 271 -10.97 63.30 -15.34
N ALA A 272 -10.25 64.24 -14.76
CA ALA A 272 -10.31 64.55 -13.33
C ALA A 272 -11.70 64.94 -12.82
N ALA A 273 -12.50 65.66 -13.61
CA ALA A 273 -13.87 66.07 -13.24
C ALA A 273 -14.82 64.86 -13.15
N GLU A 274 -14.73 63.93 -14.10
CA GLU A 274 -15.49 62.67 -14.11
C GLU A 274 -15.07 61.76 -12.97
N ALA A 275 -13.78 61.60 -12.73
CA ALA A 275 -13.23 60.86 -11.61
C ALA A 275 -13.75 61.36 -10.27
N ALA A 276 -13.78 62.70 -10.08
CA ALA A 276 -14.32 63.34 -8.88
C ALA A 276 -15.82 63.07 -8.70
N ALA A 277 -16.58 63.09 -9.78
CA ALA A 277 -18.02 62.77 -9.75
C ALA A 277 -18.26 61.30 -9.42
N THR A 278 -17.50 60.36 -10.02
CA THR A 278 -17.55 58.94 -9.75
C THR A 278 -17.23 58.64 -8.28
N PHE A 279 -16.15 59.21 -7.76
CA PHE A 279 -15.77 59.06 -6.36
C PHE A 279 -16.79 59.60 -5.38
N ALA A 280 -17.35 60.81 -5.67
CA ALA A 280 -18.38 61.44 -4.84
C ALA A 280 -19.71 60.66 -4.79
N ALA A 281 -20.01 59.90 -5.82
CA ALA A 281 -21.22 59.06 -5.89
C ALA A 281 -21.10 57.75 -5.05
N ILE A 282 -19.90 57.37 -4.60
CA ILE A 282 -19.71 56.15 -3.79
C ILE A 282 -20.20 56.39 -2.37
N PRO A 283 -21.12 55.56 -1.84
CA PRO A 283 -21.60 55.71 -0.47
C PRO A 283 -20.46 55.64 0.54
N ARG A 284 -20.42 56.55 1.51
CA ARG A 284 -19.34 56.62 2.51
C ARG A 284 -19.21 55.31 3.32
N SER A 285 -20.31 54.57 3.54
CA SER A 285 -20.32 53.26 4.17
C SER A 285 -19.49 52.25 3.39
N ARG A 286 -19.46 52.32 2.06
CA ARG A 286 -18.66 51.44 1.18
C ARG A 286 -17.19 51.80 1.17
N LEU A 287 -16.88 53.10 1.31
CA LEU A 287 -15.49 53.54 1.48
C LEU A 287 -14.89 53.14 2.83
N MET A 288 -15.75 52.80 3.81
CA MET A 288 -15.35 52.42 5.17
C MET A 288 -15.05 50.91 5.34
N GLU A 289 -15.25 50.10 4.32
CA GLU A 289 -14.91 48.69 4.34
C GLU A 289 -13.41 48.47 4.11
N PRO A 290 -12.76 47.39 4.65
CA PRO A 290 -11.30 47.22 4.62
C PRO A 290 -10.69 47.31 3.20
N ILE A 291 -11.36 46.79 2.19
CA ILE A 291 -10.93 46.86 0.78
C ILE A 291 -11.06 48.26 0.24
N GLY A 292 -12.16 48.91 0.48
CA GLY A 292 -12.45 50.29 -0.02
C GLY A 292 -11.52 51.34 0.55
N TYR A 293 -11.00 51.20 1.75
CA TYR A 293 -10.06 52.15 2.36
C TYR A 293 -8.79 52.35 1.52
N LYS A 294 -8.17 51.27 1.09
CA LYS A 294 -6.92 51.35 0.32
C LYS A 294 -7.18 52.00 -1.03
N GLU A 295 -8.16 51.58 -1.75
CA GLU A 295 -8.48 52.06 -3.08
C GLU A 295 -8.94 53.53 -3.07
N ALA A 296 -9.70 53.92 -2.04
CA ALA A 296 -10.08 55.33 -1.84
C ALA A 296 -8.82 56.19 -1.58
N ALA A 297 -7.88 55.70 -0.77
CA ALA A 297 -6.63 56.41 -0.52
C ALA A 297 -5.74 56.49 -1.77
N ASP A 298 -5.66 55.42 -2.56
CA ASP A 298 -4.92 55.40 -3.83
C ASP A 298 -5.49 56.38 -4.84
N TYR A 299 -6.82 56.46 -4.96
CA TYR A 299 -7.50 57.49 -5.77
C TYR A 299 -7.18 58.91 -5.29
N LEU A 300 -7.27 59.17 -3.97
CA LEU A 300 -6.99 60.50 -3.41
C LEU A 300 -5.52 60.91 -3.64
N MET A 301 -4.60 59.95 -3.59
CA MET A 301 -3.20 60.18 -3.95
C MET A 301 -3.03 60.56 -5.41
N ALA A 302 -3.66 59.85 -6.33
CA ALA A 302 -3.67 60.16 -7.76
C ALA A 302 -4.32 61.50 -8.06
N ALA A 303 -5.38 61.85 -7.33
CA ALA A 303 -6.11 63.14 -7.46
C ALA A 303 -5.38 64.33 -6.82
N GLY A 304 -4.18 64.13 -6.22
CA GLY A 304 -3.43 65.19 -5.54
C GLY A 304 -4.01 65.63 -4.19
N ARG A 305 -5.03 64.92 -3.67
CA ARG A 305 -5.71 65.20 -2.38
C ARG A 305 -4.93 64.53 -1.24
N TYR A 306 -3.67 64.92 -1.09
CA TYR A 306 -2.70 64.18 -0.25
C TYR A 306 -3.03 64.16 1.24
N ASP A 307 -3.62 65.27 1.74
CA ASP A 307 -4.01 65.35 3.16
C ASP A 307 -5.14 64.37 3.49
N GLU A 308 -6.16 64.33 2.62
CA GLU A 308 -7.26 63.37 2.76
C GLU A 308 -6.76 61.90 2.58
N ALA A 309 -5.84 61.67 1.64
CA ALA A 309 -5.25 60.36 1.45
C ALA A 309 -4.52 59.88 2.72
N ALA A 310 -3.78 60.81 3.36
CA ALA A 310 -3.08 60.49 4.62
C ALA A 310 -4.02 60.08 5.73
N ASP A 311 -5.15 60.78 5.87
CA ASP A 311 -6.20 60.46 6.85
C ASP A 311 -6.85 59.08 6.57
N TRP A 312 -7.04 58.73 5.29
CA TRP A 312 -7.57 57.42 4.91
C TRP A 312 -6.57 56.29 5.24
N TYR A 313 -5.29 56.45 4.93
CA TYR A 313 -4.27 55.46 5.28
C TYR A 313 -4.16 55.29 6.81
N GLU A 314 -4.27 56.38 7.58
CA GLU A 314 -4.26 56.32 9.04
C GLU A 314 -5.42 55.47 9.60
N ARG A 315 -6.63 55.63 9.02
CA ARG A 315 -7.79 54.79 9.38
C ARG A 315 -7.58 53.32 9.06
N ILE A 316 -6.99 53.01 7.89
CA ILE A 316 -6.65 51.62 7.50
C ILE A 316 -5.73 51.00 8.54
N ASP A 317 -4.68 51.72 8.94
CA ASP A 317 -3.68 51.25 9.92
C ASP A 317 -4.35 51.04 11.28
N SER A 318 -5.17 51.98 11.74
CA SER A 318 -5.89 51.88 13.02
C SER A 318 -6.83 50.67 13.04
N THR A 319 -7.56 50.45 11.96
CA THR A 319 -8.46 49.30 11.83
C THR A 319 -7.69 47.96 11.87
N TYR A 320 -6.56 47.89 11.16
CA TYR A 320 -5.74 46.69 11.15
C TYR A 320 -5.13 46.41 12.51
N LEU A 321 -4.54 47.42 13.16
CA LEU A 321 -3.88 47.26 14.49
C LEU A 321 -4.90 46.94 15.59
N ALA A 322 -6.17 47.32 15.44
CA ALA A 322 -7.24 46.93 16.34
C ALA A 322 -7.65 45.44 16.20
N THR A 323 -7.21 44.76 15.14
CA THR A 323 -7.51 43.35 14.92
C THR A 323 -6.67 42.50 15.84
N ASP A 324 -7.31 41.60 16.60
CA ASP A 324 -6.61 40.68 17.51
C ASP A 324 -5.65 39.78 16.73
N GLY A 325 -4.40 39.71 17.23
CA GLY A 325 -3.36 38.94 16.58
C GLY A 325 -2.71 39.57 15.34
N ALA A 326 -2.99 40.84 15.03
CA ALA A 326 -2.31 41.55 13.94
C ALA A 326 -0.77 41.48 14.06
N LYS A 327 -0.11 41.12 12.97
CA LYS A 327 1.36 41.00 12.91
C LYS A 327 1.94 42.07 12.00
N MET A 328 2.99 42.74 12.49
CA MET A 328 3.76 43.66 11.66
C MET A 328 4.66 42.85 10.72
N THR A 329 4.33 42.84 9.43
CA THR A 329 5.07 42.15 8.38
C THR A 329 5.65 43.14 7.38
N PHE A 330 6.62 42.73 6.57
CA PHE A 330 7.16 43.57 5.50
C PHE A 330 6.08 43.95 4.47
N ASP A 331 5.11 43.08 4.22
CA ASP A 331 3.98 43.36 3.36
C ASP A 331 3.11 44.52 3.92
N ILE A 332 2.81 44.52 5.21
CA ILE A 332 2.08 45.61 5.88
C ILE A 332 2.86 46.93 5.82
N ILE A 333 4.16 46.89 6.03
CA ILE A 333 5.02 48.07 5.91
C ILE A 333 4.94 48.63 4.48
N ALA A 334 5.13 47.79 3.47
CA ALA A 334 5.14 48.18 2.07
C ALA A 334 3.77 48.66 1.57
N THR A 335 2.70 47.96 1.95
CA THR A 335 1.36 48.22 1.39
C THR A 335 0.55 49.24 2.18
N ARG A 336 0.95 49.57 3.42
CA ARG A 336 0.19 50.49 4.31
C ARG A 336 1.04 51.65 4.81
N LEU A 337 2.13 51.37 5.52
CA LEU A 337 2.93 52.41 6.17
C LEU A 337 3.71 53.28 5.15
N SER A 338 4.28 52.66 4.12
CA SER A 338 5.03 53.40 3.09
C SER A 338 4.14 54.35 2.25
N PRO A 339 2.95 53.95 1.77
CA PRO A 339 2.01 54.85 1.11
C PRO A 339 1.57 56.01 2.02
N ARG A 340 1.27 55.74 3.30
CA ARG A 340 0.95 56.78 4.28
C ARG A 340 2.06 57.78 4.49
N TYR A 341 3.29 57.31 4.62
CA TYR A 341 4.47 58.17 4.70
C TYR A 341 4.58 59.11 3.48
N LEU A 342 4.39 58.54 2.28
CA LEU A 342 4.39 59.30 1.04
C LEU A 342 3.27 60.32 1.01
N ALA A 343 2.07 59.99 1.48
CA ALA A 343 0.95 60.92 1.58
C ALA A 343 1.26 62.10 2.50
N TYR A 344 1.80 61.87 3.71
CA TYR A 344 2.24 62.91 4.63
C TYR A 344 3.29 63.85 4.00
N ARG A 345 4.29 63.26 3.33
CA ARG A 345 5.34 64.03 2.65
C ARG A 345 4.77 64.94 1.58
N LYS A 346 3.86 64.43 0.74
CA LYS A 346 3.20 65.19 -0.32
C LYS A 346 2.18 66.24 0.20
N ALA A 347 1.56 65.97 1.33
CA ALA A 347 0.66 66.91 2.02
C ALA A 347 1.38 68.04 2.78
N GLY A 348 2.71 67.96 2.89
CA GLY A 348 3.49 68.91 3.69
C GLY A 348 3.42 68.65 5.21
N ARG A 349 2.80 67.56 5.65
CA ARG A 349 2.72 67.15 7.07
C ARG A 349 4.05 66.51 7.53
N ASN A 350 5.11 67.36 7.54
CA ASN A 350 6.49 66.87 7.76
C ASN A 350 6.72 66.29 9.19
N ALA A 351 6.04 66.86 10.20
CA ALA A 351 6.10 66.31 11.56
C ALA A 351 5.53 64.91 11.66
N ASP A 352 4.33 64.68 11.07
CA ASP A 352 3.70 63.37 11.03
C ASP A 352 4.51 62.35 10.21
N ALA A 353 5.11 62.83 9.08
CA ALA A 353 6.00 62.02 8.26
C ALA A 353 7.24 61.54 9.05
N GLN A 354 7.82 62.44 9.88
CA GLN A 354 8.98 62.07 10.71
C GLN A 354 8.61 61.03 11.79
N VAL A 355 7.50 61.24 12.50
CA VAL A 355 7.01 60.30 13.50
C VAL A 355 6.72 58.92 12.89
N LEU A 356 6.10 58.95 11.68
CA LEU A 356 5.84 57.70 10.98
C LEU A 356 7.13 57.01 10.50
N ALA A 357 8.11 57.77 10.03
CA ALA A 357 9.43 57.20 9.63
C ALA A 357 10.13 56.48 10.80
N ASP A 358 10.10 57.08 12.00
CA ASP A 358 10.65 56.47 13.21
C ASP A 358 9.85 55.19 13.56
N SER A 359 8.51 55.25 13.41
CA SER A 359 7.65 54.09 13.62
C SER A 359 7.87 53.00 12.57
N VAL A 360 8.16 53.35 11.31
CA VAL A 360 8.48 52.40 10.23
C VAL A 360 9.81 51.65 10.54
N ASN A 361 10.82 52.36 11.04
CA ASN A 361 12.08 51.71 11.45
C ASN A 361 11.84 50.70 12.58
N ALA A 362 11.10 51.08 13.61
CA ALA A 362 10.71 50.15 14.68
C ALA A 362 9.86 48.97 14.18
N ALA A 363 8.97 49.24 13.19
CA ALA A 363 8.15 48.22 12.55
C ALA A 363 9.02 47.24 11.73
N ILE A 364 10.05 47.72 11.02
CA ILE A 364 11.00 46.88 10.28
C ILE A 364 11.73 45.92 11.24
N ASP A 365 12.24 46.48 12.37
CA ASP A 365 12.91 45.66 13.39
C ASP A 365 11.95 44.60 13.96
N SER A 366 10.69 44.98 14.27
CA SER A 366 9.67 44.07 14.76
C SER A 366 9.30 42.99 13.74
N ALA A 367 9.17 43.36 12.46
CA ALA A 367 8.89 42.43 11.36
C ALA A 367 10.03 41.44 11.17
N LEU A 368 11.30 41.92 11.26
CA LEU A 368 12.49 41.09 11.14
C LEU A 368 12.59 40.08 12.29
N VAL A 369 12.36 40.54 13.54
CA VAL A 369 12.32 39.66 14.72
C VAL A 369 11.23 38.62 14.60
N TRP A 370 10.01 39.05 14.25
CA TRP A 370 8.90 38.12 14.05
C TRP A 370 9.18 37.10 12.95
N GLN A 371 9.72 37.55 11.81
CA GLN A 371 10.04 36.66 10.70
C GLN A 371 11.10 35.63 11.12
N LYS A 372 12.18 36.05 11.82
CA LYS A 372 13.20 35.13 12.32
C LYS A 372 12.63 34.12 13.33
N GLN A 373 11.79 34.58 14.25
CA GLN A 373 11.16 33.70 15.25
C GLN A 373 10.19 32.72 14.59
N ASN A 374 9.37 33.20 13.68
CA ASN A 374 8.42 32.36 12.93
C ASN A 374 9.16 31.34 12.06
N ASP A 375 10.21 31.79 11.34
CA ASP A 375 11.05 30.92 10.52
C ASP A 375 11.72 29.83 11.36
N ALA A 376 12.24 30.18 12.54
CA ALA A 376 12.86 29.22 13.44
C ALA A 376 11.84 28.21 14.01
N ALA A 377 10.66 28.70 14.43
CA ALA A 377 9.58 27.86 14.92
C ALA A 377 9.08 26.90 13.83
N GLU A 378 8.86 27.41 12.60
CA GLU A 378 8.45 26.58 11.47
C GLU A 378 9.50 25.53 11.12
N LEU A 379 10.79 25.90 11.08
CA LEU A 379 11.87 24.95 10.84
C LEU A 379 11.96 23.88 11.93
N ALA A 380 11.75 24.25 13.20
CA ALA A 380 11.73 23.29 14.31
C ALA A 380 10.58 22.26 14.13
N VAL A 381 9.39 22.72 13.75
CA VAL A 381 8.24 21.81 13.47
C VAL A 381 8.53 20.92 12.26
N ILE A 382 9.09 21.47 11.19
CA ILE A 382 9.48 20.70 10.00
C ILE A 382 10.49 19.61 10.39
N TYR A 383 11.52 19.96 11.18
CA TYR A 383 12.52 19.02 11.65
C TYR A 383 11.91 17.91 12.51
N GLN A 384 11.09 18.27 13.51
CA GLN A 384 10.41 17.29 14.37
C GLN A 384 9.48 16.36 13.58
N THR A 385 8.79 16.90 12.57
CA THR A 385 7.92 16.10 11.71
C THR A 385 8.75 15.12 10.89
N HIS A 386 9.89 15.57 10.35
CA HIS A 386 10.79 14.71 9.60
C HIS A 386 11.39 13.59 10.45
N GLU A 387 11.81 13.88 11.70
CA GLU A 387 12.29 12.86 12.64
C GLU A 387 11.19 11.82 12.94
N LYS A 388 9.96 12.26 13.17
CA LYS A 388 8.82 11.34 13.39
C LYS A 388 8.55 10.48 12.17
N GLU A 389 8.63 11.03 10.96
CA GLU A 389 8.47 10.28 9.71
C GLU A 389 9.56 9.23 9.53
N LEU A 390 10.82 9.56 9.82
CA LEU A 390 11.93 8.60 9.78
C LEU A 390 11.70 7.47 10.79
N ALA A 391 11.40 7.80 12.06
CA ALA A 391 11.11 6.80 13.08
C ALA A 391 9.92 5.90 12.73
N LEU A 392 8.87 6.46 12.13
CA LEU A 392 7.71 5.69 11.66
C LEU A 392 8.07 4.76 10.48
N ASN A 393 8.89 5.23 9.56
CA ASN A 393 9.37 4.42 8.44
C ASN A 393 10.27 3.27 8.91
N ASP A 394 11.15 3.52 9.88
CA ASP A 394 11.98 2.50 10.51
C ASP A 394 11.11 1.44 11.20
N ALA A 395 10.15 1.84 12.01
CA ALA A 395 9.20 0.93 12.66
C ALA A 395 8.37 0.12 11.64
N LYS A 396 7.92 0.75 10.54
CA LYS A 396 7.23 0.05 9.44
C LYS A 396 8.15 -0.93 8.71
N SER A 397 9.44 -0.60 8.54
CA SER A 397 10.42 -1.49 7.91
C SER A 397 10.69 -2.72 8.80
N GLU A 398 10.86 -2.54 10.11
CA GLU A 398 11.02 -3.63 11.08
C GLU A 398 9.81 -4.57 11.08
N THR A 399 8.60 -4.02 11.13
CA THR A 399 7.38 -4.84 11.07
C THR A 399 7.25 -5.59 9.74
N ARG A 400 7.70 -5.02 8.63
CA ARG A 400 7.74 -5.69 7.32
C ARG A 400 8.73 -6.86 7.33
N ILE A 401 9.94 -6.65 7.87
CA ILE A 401 10.95 -7.70 8.02
C ILE A 401 10.42 -8.85 8.88
N HIS A 402 9.80 -8.55 10.03
CA HIS A 402 9.20 -9.57 10.89
C HIS A 402 8.10 -10.38 10.17
N ARG A 403 7.24 -9.74 9.39
CA ARG A 403 6.22 -10.44 8.59
C ARG A 403 6.84 -11.37 7.54
N VAL A 404 7.89 -10.94 6.86
CA VAL A 404 8.60 -11.76 5.86
C VAL A 404 9.27 -12.96 6.54
N LEU A 405 9.92 -12.76 7.70
CA LEU A 405 10.54 -13.84 8.47
C LEU A 405 9.50 -14.87 8.96
N LEU A 406 8.35 -14.41 9.46
CA LEU A 406 7.24 -15.28 9.86
C LEU A 406 6.70 -16.09 8.68
N ALA A 407 6.51 -15.48 7.53
CA ALA A 407 6.07 -16.17 6.32
C ALA A 407 7.08 -17.22 5.87
N ALA A 408 8.39 -16.91 5.90
CA ALA A 408 9.46 -17.83 5.58
C ALA A 408 9.50 -19.02 6.55
N ALA A 409 9.38 -18.76 7.86
CA ALA A 409 9.33 -19.81 8.88
C ALA A 409 8.13 -20.75 8.67
N LEU A 410 6.98 -20.20 8.32
CA LEU A 410 5.76 -20.97 8.04
C LEU A 410 5.92 -21.87 6.82
N LEU A 411 6.56 -21.36 5.76
CA LEU A 411 6.91 -22.16 4.57
C LEU A 411 7.86 -23.32 4.90
N VAL A 412 8.87 -23.08 5.76
CA VAL A 412 9.79 -24.14 6.21
C VAL A 412 9.05 -25.22 7.00
N ILE A 413 8.15 -24.83 7.91
CA ILE A 413 7.34 -25.79 8.69
C ILE A 413 6.44 -26.62 7.76
N LEU A 414 5.80 -25.99 6.78
CA LEU A 414 4.99 -26.71 5.79
C LEU A 414 5.82 -27.68 4.95
N LEU A 415 7.03 -27.28 4.55
CA LEU A 415 7.94 -28.15 3.82
C LEU A 415 8.37 -29.37 4.65
N ILE A 416 8.74 -29.15 5.92
CA ILE A 416 9.09 -30.24 6.85
C ILE A 416 7.89 -31.18 7.04
N GLY A 417 6.71 -30.64 7.25
CA GLY A 417 5.46 -31.41 7.36
C GLY A 417 5.17 -32.24 6.10
N TYR A 418 5.35 -31.65 4.93
CA TYR A 418 5.21 -32.35 3.65
C TYR A 418 6.24 -33.48 3.49
N LEU A 419 7.51 -33.23 3.79
CA LEU A 419 8.56 -34.23 3.72
C LEU A 419 8.31 -35.39 4.70
N PHE A 420 7.89 -35.07 5.92
CA PHE A 420 7.48 -36.06 6.91
C PHE A 420 6.31 -36.92 6.42
N TRP A 421 5.25 -36.29 5.94
CA TRP A 421 4.08 -37.00 5.38
C TRP A 421 4.47 -37.89 4.19
N ARG A 422 5.31 -37.39 3.28
CA ARG A 422 5.83 -38.14 2.13
C ARG A 422 6.62 -39.36 2.58
N THR A 423 7.49 -39.20 3.58
CA THR A 423 8.29 -40.31 4.14
C THR A 423 7.41 -41.34 4.80
N CYS A 424 6.42 -40.93 5.59
CA CYS A 424 5.45 -41.85 6.20
C CYS A 424 4.66 -42.62 5.15
N LYS A 425 4.22 -41.99 4.09
CA LYS A 425 3.51 -42.62 2.97
C LYS A 425 4.40 -43.64 2.26
N TYR A 426 5.65 -43.28 1.97
CA TYR A 426 6.61 -44.15 1.33
C TYR A 426 6.91 -45.41 2.18
N ASN A 427 7.12 -45.23 3.47
CA ASN A 427 7.34 -46.34 4.41
C ASN A 427 6.14 -47.29 4.49
N LYS A 428 4.92 -46.82 4.45
CA LYS A 428 3.70 -47.66 4.40
C LYS A 428 3.66 -48.52 3.13
N VAL A 429 3.92 -47.91 1.97
CA VAL A 429 3.94 -48.60 0.68
C VAL A 429 5.06 -49.67 0.65
N LEU A 430 6.23 -49.33 1.15
CA LEU A 430 7.35 -50.26 1.23
C LEU A 430 7.04 -51.46 2.14
N LEU A 431 6.41 -51.23 3.29
CA LEU A 431 6.00 -52.28 4.20
C LEU A 431 5.00 -53.24 3.55
N GLU A 432 4.02 -52.68 2.81
CA GLU A 432 3.02 -53.45 2.11
C GLU A 432 3.62 -54.30 0.96
N LYS A 433 4.58 -53.73 0.22
CA LYS A 433 5.35 -54.45 -0.79
C LYS A 433 6.14 -55.63 -0.17
N ASN A 434 6.81 -55.37 0.94
CA ASN A 434 7.58 -56.43 1.64
C ASN A 434 6.68 -57.55 2.16
N ARG A 435 5.45 -57.21 2.62
CA ARG A 435 4.46 -58.24 3.03
C ARG A 435 4.02 -59.13 1.87
N ARG A 436 3.77 -58.53 0.69
CA ARG A 436 3.41 -59.33 -0.51
C ARG A 436 4.54 -60.24 -0.93
N LEU A 437 5.77 -59.74 -0.93
CA LEU A 437 6.95 -60.55 -1.23
C LEU A 437 7.11 -61.73 -0.25
N LEU A 438 6.86 -61.49 1.05
CA LEU A 438 6.91 -62.59 2.04
C LEU A 438 5.83 -63.66 1.75
N ALA A 439 4.60 -63.22 1.47
CA ALA A 439 3.50 -64.15 1.14
C ALA A 439 3.80 -65.00 -0.12
N ASP A 440 4.38 -64.40 -1.15
CA ASP A 440 4.79 -65.12 -2.37
C ASP A 440 5.88 -66.15 -2.10
N ILE A 441 6.85 -65.84 -1.22
CA ILE A 441 7.92 -66.75 -0.84
C ILE A 441 7.37 -67.91 0.00
N GLU A 442 6.51 -67.63 0.97
CA GLU A 442 5.85 -68.65 1.79
C GLU A 442 5.03 -69.60 0.92
N GLN A 443 4.30 -69.10 -0.06
CA GLN A 443 3.53 -69.92 -0.99
C GLN A 443 4.44 -70.86 -1.81
N ARG A 444 5.52 -70.33 -2.41
CA ARG A 444 6.49 -71.14 -3.17
C ARG A 444 7.15 -72.21 -2.31
N GLU A 445 7.45 -71.91 -1.06
CA GLU A 445 8.03 -72.87 -0.13
C GLU A 445 6.99 -73.97 0.22
N GLN A 446 5.73 -73.62 0.42
CA GLN A 446 4.66 -74.62 0.63
C GLN A 446 4.49 -75.53 -0.58
N GLU A 447 4.47 -75.01 -1.79
CA GLU A 447 4.39 -75.77 -3.04
C GLU A 447 5.57 -76.74 -3.16
N ARG A 448 6.75 -76.26 -2.85
CA ARG A 448 7.94 -77.12 -2.84
C ARG A 448 7.87 -78.21 -1.78
N GLN A 449 7.50 -77.92 -0.56
CA GLN A 449 7.31 -78.86 0.52
C GLN A 449 6.32 -79.96 0.11
N GLN A 450 5.20 -79.56 -0.51
CA GLN A 450 4.22 -80.51 -1.03
C GLN A 450 4.83 -81.45 -2.09
N THR A 451 5.63 -80.91 -3.00
CA THR A 451 6.30 -81.71 -4.03
C THR A 451 7.27 -82.76 -3.39
N ILE A 452 8.03 -82.33 -2.37
CA ILE A 452 8.94 -83.26 -1.65
C ILE A 452 8.16 -84.37 -0.89
N VAL A 453 7.03 -83.95 -0.24
CA VAL A 453 6.17 -84.90 0.46
C VAL A 453 5.53 -85.93 -0.50
N GLN A 454 5.10 -85.47 -1.70
CA GLN A 454 4.58 -86.35 -2.73
C GLN A 454 5.66 -87.38 -3.22
N LEU A 455 6.88 -86.87 -3.50
CA LEU A 455 7.98 -87.71 -3.89
C LEU A 455 8.33 -88.81 -2.80
N LYS A 456 8.31 -88.43 -1.51
CA LYS A 456 8.55 -89.36 -0.39
C LYS A 456 7.41 -90.36 -0.17
N ALA A 457 6.18 -90.01 -0.62
CA ALA A 457 5.00 -90.90 -0.49
C ALA A 457 4.90 -91.97 -1.61
N GLU A 458 5.64 -91.81 -2.70
CA GLU A 458 5.66 -92.78 -3.79
C GLU A 458 6.38 -94.06 -3.42
N PRO A 459 5.91 -95.26 -3.82
CA PRO A 459 6.58 -96.53 -3.60
C PRO A 459 8.00 -96.47 -4.18
N GLN A 460 9.01 -97.01 -3.44
CA GLN A 460 10.43 -97.01 -3.84
C GLN A 460 10.68 -97.65 -5.21
N GLU A 461 9.84 -98.55 -5.61
CA GLU A 461 9.95 -99.27 -6.91
C GLU A 461 9.61 -98.35 -8.11
N ASN A 462 8.89 -97.25 -7.89
CA ASN A 462 8.53 -96.32 -8.92
C ASN A 462 9.48 -95.12 -9.04
N LEU A 463 10.41 -94.96 -8.07
CA LEU A 463 11.33 -93.84 -8.05
C LEU A 463 12.64 -94.21 -8.78
N THR A 464 13.13 -93.31 -9.58
CA THR A 464 14.47 -93.41 -10.18
C THR A 464 15.56 -93.43 -9.10
N ALA A 465 16.72 -93.97 -9.37
CA ALA A 465 17.86 -93.99 -8.44
C ALA A 465 18.22 -92.55 -7.95
N ASN A 466 18.12 -91.54 -8.80
CA ASN A 466 18.35 -90.13 -8.43
C ASN A 466 17.29 -89.63 -7.48
N GLN A 467 16.00 -89.96 -7.67
CA GLN A 467 14.89 -89.56 -6.80
C GLN A 467 14.98 -90.25 -5.41
N GLN A 468 15.35 -91.52 -5.37
CA GLN A 468 15.61 -92.26 -4.11
C GLN A 468 16.73 -91.62 -3.31
N LEU A 469 17.85 -91.33 -3.97
CA LEU A 469 18.98 -90.63 -3.33
C LEU A 469 18.59 -89.20 -2.89
N PHE A 470 17.84 -88.49 -3.68
CA PHE A 470 17.34 -87.14 -3.33
C PHE A 470 16.45 -87.15 -2.09
N CYS A 471 15.54 -88.16 -1.96
CA CYS A 471 14.74 -88.28 -0.76
C CYS A 471 15.60 -88.49 0.48
N ARG A 472 16.65 -89.40 0.38
CA ARG A 472 17.62 -89.59 1.46
C ARG A 472 18.43 -88.32 1.81
N ILE A 473 18.76 -87.49 0.81
CA ILE A 473 19.41 -86.21 1.02
C ILE A 473 18.43 -85.28 1.78
N CYS A 474 17.17 -85.17 1.37
CA CYS A 474 16.17 -84.36 2.06
C CYS A 474 15.96 -84.85 3.52
N ASP A 475 15.89 -86.16 3.77
CA ASP A 475 15.75 -86.70 5.14
C ASP A 475 16.93 -86.30 6.03
N LEU A 476 18.17 -86.38 5.49
CA LEU A 476 19.37 -85.94 6.18
C LEU A 476 19.40 -84.45 6.47
N MET A 477 18.90 -83.60 5.51
CA MET A 477 18.81 -82.15 5.68
C MET A 477 17.71 -81.75 6.64
N ASP A 478 16.57 -82.48 6.68
CA ASP A 478 15.46 -82.24 7.59
C ASP A 478 15.68 -82.73 9.00
N GLY A 479 16.80 -83.44 9.23
CA GLY A 479 17.21 -83.98 10.52
C GLY A 479 17.44 -82.91 11.60
N PRO A 480 17.37 -83.33 12.90
CA PRO A 480 17.47 -82.42 14.03
C PRO A 480 18.82 -81.74 14.18
N ASP A 481 19.85 -82.28 13.61
CA ASP A 481 21.24 -81.80 13.75
C ASP A 481 21.54 -80.59 12.85
N HIS A 482 20.64 -80.24 11.98
CA HIS A 482 20.79 -79.07 11.04
C HIS A 482 22.17 -79.08 10.35
N ILE A 483 22.59 -80.20 9.83
CA ILE A 483 23.95 -80.42 9.28
C ILE A 483 24.38 -79.39 8.23
N TYR A 484 23.40 -78.74 7.55
CA TYR A 484 23.63 -77.67 6.57
C TYR A 484 24.23 -76.42 7.22
N THR A 485 24.14 -76.23 8.53
CA THR A 485 24.70 -75.07 9.25
C THR A 485 26.22 -75.18 9.45
N ASP A 486 26.78 -76.37 9.27
CA ASP A 486 28.23 -76.59 9.23
C ASP A 486 28.83 -75.86 8.01
N THR A 487 29.79 -74.97 8.26
CA THR A 487 30.43 -74.17 7.21
C THR A 487 31.23 -75.03 6.24
N ASP A 488 31.71 -76.15 6.71
CA ASP A 488 32.55 -77.10 5.96
C ASP A 488 31.71 -78.16 5.22
N MET A 489 30.38 -78.07 5.31
CA MET A 489 29.49 -78.94 4.57
C MET A 489 29.56 -78.63 3.07
N ASP A 490 30.14 -79.60 2.36
CA ASP A 490 30.31 -79.59 0.92
C ASP A 490 29.79 -80.88 0.26
N ARG A 491 29.96 -81.01 -1.05
CA ARG A 491 29.54 -82.16 -1.82
C ARG A 491 30.21 -83.45 -1.31
N ASN A 492 31.53 -83.44 -0.90
CA ASN A 492 32.30 -84.59 -0.45
C ASN A 492 31.79 -85.09 0.91
N ARG A 493 31.54 -84.14 1.81
CA ARG A 493 31.01 -84.43 3.13
C ARG A 493 29.59 -84.99 3.07
N LEU A 494 28.75 -84.44 2.17
CA LEU A 494 27.43 -84.97 1.95
C LEU A 494 27.44 -86.40 1.35
N ALA A 495 28.31 -86.66 0.38
CA ALA A 495 28.49 -87.96 -0.20
C ALA A 495 28.99 -89.04 0.84
N GLN A 496 29.93 -88.66 1.73
CA GLN A 496 30.40 -89.51 2.84
C GLN A 496 29.25 -89.84 3.81
N LEU A 497 28.43 -88.87 4.20
CA LEU A 497 27.30 -89.11 5.10
C LEU A 497 26.24 -90.06 4.50
N LEU A 498 26.10 -90.03 3.19
CA LEU A 498 25.15 -90.86 2.45
C LEU A 498 25.69 -92.18 2.00
N GLY A 499 27.04 -92.42 2.20
CA GLY A 499 27.72 -93.65 1.79
C GLY A 499 27.76 -93.85 0.27
N THR A 500 27.90 -92.72 -0.51
CA THR A 500 27.85 -92.74 -1.98
C THR A 500 28.94 -91.84 -2.58
N ASN A 501 29.00 -91.76 -3.90
CA ASN A 501 29.93 -90.90 -4.63
C ASN A 501 29.38 -89.48 -4.85
N GLU A 502 30.24 -88.47 -4.85
CA GLU A 502 29.94 -87.10 -5.08
C GLU A 502 29.15 -86.83 -6.39
N HIS A 503 29.48 -87.65 -7.44
CA HIS A 503 28.81 -87.53 -8.74
C HIS A 503 27.30 -87.82 -8.61
N TYR A 504 26.97 -88.93 -7.93
CA TYR A 504 25.56 -89.27 -7.73
C TYR A 504 24.79 -88.26 -6.86
N VAL A 505 25.43 -87.68 -5.86
CA VAL A 505 24.85 -86.62 -5.05
C VAL A 505 24.57 -85.36 -5.92
N THR A 506 25.52 -85.00 -6.78
CA THR A 506 25.37 -83.88 -7.68
C THR A 506 24.25 -84.10 -8.69
N ASP A 507 24.19 -85.26 -9.31
CA ASP A 507 23.16 -85.65 -10.28
C ASP A 507 21.78 -85.73 -9.63
N ALA A 508 21.64 -86.31 -8.46
CA ALA A 508 20.39 -86.44 -7.73
C ALA A 508 19.80 -85.00 -7.41
N ILE A 509 20.68 -84.11 -6.85
CA ILE A 509 20.25 -82.73 -6.55
C ILE A 509 19.90 -81.99 -7.82
N SER A 510 20.77 -82.02 -8.84
CA SER A 510 20.53 -81.27 -10.11
C SER A 510 19.27 -81.77 -10.79
N THR A 511 19.01 -83.06 -10.90
CA THR A 511 17.88 -83.68 -11.54
C THR A 511 16.58 -83.32 -10.81
N CYS A 512 16.57 -83.44 -9.47
CA CYS A 512 15.36 -83.22 -8.66
C CYS A 512 15.07 -81.71 -8.29
N THR A 513 16.00 -80.80 -8.59
CA THR A 513 15.90 -79.40 -8.24
C THR A 513 16.04 -78.45 -9.43
N ASN A 514 15.73 -78.91 -10.65
CA ASN A 514 15.83 -78.13 -11.89
C ASN A 514 17.21 -77.51 -12.11
N GLY A 515 18.29 -78.25 -11.94
CA GLY A 515 19.67 -77.87 -12.24
C GLY A 515 20.38 -77.08 -11.15
N LYS A 516 19.90 -77.10 -9.89
CA LYS A 516 20.63 -76.43 -8.77
C LYS A 516 21.94 -77.07 -8.49
N SER A 517 22.94 -76.23 -8.22
CA SER A 517 24.21 -76.70 -7.66
C SER A 517 24.05 -77.14 -6.19
N ILE A 518 24.95 -78.03 -5.68
CA ILE A 518 24.95 -78.46 -4.29
C ILE A 518 25.04 -77.27 -3.33
N ASN A 519 25.91 -76.32 -3.61
CA ASN A 519 26.01 -75.08 -2.80
C ASN A 519 24.70 -74.23 -2.84
N GLY A 520 24.03 -74.17 -3.99
CA GLY A 520 22.73 -73.55 -4.10
C GLY A 520 21.67 -74.23 -3.26
N PHE A 521 21.65 -75.56 -3.26
CA PHE A 521 20.74 -76.37 -2.47
C PHE A 521 21.04 -76.25 -0.95
N LEU A 522 22.26 -76.30 -0.51
CA LEU A 522 22.65 -76.07 0.89
C LEU A 522 22.32 -74.65 1.35
N ASN A 523 22.57 -73.62 0.51
CA ASN A 523 22.24 -72.24 0.84
C ASN A 523 20.74 -72.03 1.02
N GLU A 524 19.90 -72.77 0.32
CA GLU A 524 18.46 -72.68 0.48
C GLU A 524 17.99 -73.21 1.85
N TYR A 525 18.59 -74.33 2.35
CA TYR A 525 18.31 -74.80 3.70
C TYR A 525 18.83 -73.84 4.77
N ARG A 526 20.04 -73.32 4.60
CA ARG A 526 20.61 -72.28 5.47
C ARG A 526 19.75 -71.02 5.52
N LEU A 527 19.28 -70.56 4.37
CA LEU A 527 18.44 -69.38 4.28
C LEU A 527 17.07 -69.61 4.96
N ARG A 528 16.43 -70.72 4.80
CA ARG A 528 15.19 -71.08 5.50
C ARG A 528 15.39 -71.12 7.01
N TYR A 529 16.46 -71.66 7.46
CA TYR A 529 16.79 -71.70 8.88
C TYR A 529 17.00 -70.27 9.41
N ALA A 530 17.77 -69.47 8.71
CA ALA A 530 17.94 -68.04 9.04
C ALA A 530 16.61 -67.27 9.06
N ALA A 531 15.73 -67.47 8.06
CA ALA A 531 14.43 -66.87 8.00
C ALA A 531 13.54 -67.23 9.20
N ARG A 532 13.57 -68.53 9.61
CA ARG A 532 12.87 -68.98 10.81
C ARG A 532 13.42 -68.34 12.08
N LEU A 533 14.78 -68.28 12.25
CA LEU A 533 15.41 -67.61 13.39
C LEU A 533 15.07 -66.09 13.41
N LEU A 534 15.08 -65.41 12.26
CA LEU A 534 14.69 -64.01 12.15
C LEU A 534 13.23 -63.79 12.60
N ALA A 535 12.32 -64.70 12.27
CA ALA A 535 10.90 -64.59 12.65
C ALA A 535 10.66 -64.90 14.14
N THR A 536 11.42 -65.84 14.73
CA THR A 536 11.14 -66.41 16.05
C THR A 536 12.04 -65.93 17.17
N THR A 537 13.30 -65.48 16.87
CA THR A 537 14.26 -65.06 17.91
C THR A 537 14.58 -63.55 17.84
N THR A 538 15.07 -62.99 18.95
CA THR A 538 15.51 -61.57 19.03
C THR A 538 17.01 -61.42 18.76
N ASP A 539 17.72 -62.49 18.42
CA ASP A 539 19.15 -62.47 18.21
C ASP A 539 19.59 -61.47 17.15
N ALA A 540 20.78 -60.94 17.30
CA ALA A 540 21.33 -60.00 16.32
C ALA A 540 21.43 -60.70 14.94
N VAL A 541 21.12 -59.96 13.87
CA VAL A 541 21.14 -60.49 12.49
C VAL A 541 22.48 -61.15 12.16
N VAL A 542 23.59 -60.65 12.71
CA VAL A 542 24.93 -61.19 12.53
C VAL A 542 25.09 -62.59 13.20
N VAL A 543 24.53 -62.76 14.39
CA VAL A 543 24.51 -64.03 15.10
C VAL A 543 23.69 -65.08 14.33
N ILE A 544 22.50 -64.63 13.79
CA ILE A 544 21.68 -65.53 12.97
C ILE A 544 22.41 -65.95 11.70
N ALA A 545 23.18 -65.07 11.07
CA ALA A 545 23.99 -65.41 9.91
C ALA A 545 25.00 -66.57 10.25
N GLU A 546 25.73 -66.44 11.37
CA GLU A 546 26.67 -67.40 11.85
C GLU A 546 26.00 -68.74 12.22
N LEU A 547 24.90 -68.67 12.99
CA LEU A 547 24.11 -69.87 13.36
C LEU A 547 23.53 -70.60 12.14
N SER A 548 23.37 -69.92 11.02
CA SER A 548 22.83 -70.47 9.78
C SER A 548 23.94 -70.95 8.81
N GLY A 549 25.20 -70.91 9.23
CA GLY A 549 26.35 -71.41 8.42
C GLY A 549 26.76 -70.40 7.31
N PHE A 550 26.46 -69.10 7.47
CA PHE A 550 26.92 -68.09 6.55
C PHE A 550 28.01 -67.19 7.16
N SER A 551 28.95 -66.77 6.33
CA SER A 551 29.83 -65.67 6.72
C SER A 551 29.01 -64.37 6.77
N ARG A 552 29.40 -63.46 7.65
CA ARG A 552 28.71 -62.13 7.81
C ARG A 552 28.62 -61.37 6.49
N SER A 553 29.63 -61.35 5.68
CA SER A 553 29.68 -60.62 4.42
C SER A 553 28.80 -61.23 3.34
N SER A 554 28.64 -62.52 3.28
CA SER A 554 27.85 -63.21 2.25
C SER A 554 26.37 -63.26 2.60
N PHE A 555 26.02 -63.34 3.89
CA PHE A 555 24.63 -63.47 4.35
C PHE A 555 23.70 -62.37 3.84
N PHE A 556 24.04 -61.11 4.07
CA PHE A 556 23.18 -60.00 3.70
C PHE A 556 22.85 -59.98 2.21
N ARG A 557 23.86 -60.25 1.37
CA ARG A 557 23.66 -60.27 -0.08
C ARG A 557 22.81 -61.48 -0.50
N ILE A 558 23.18 -62.68 -0.07
CA ILE A 558 22.48 -63.92 -0.47
C ILE A 558 21.03 -63.92 0.06
N PHE A 559 20.81 -63.45 1.29
CA PHE A 559 19.46 -63.33 1.86
C PHE A 559 18.63 -62.32 1.10
N SER A 560 19.18 -61.14 0.79
CA SER A 560 18.46 -60.09 0.03
C SER A 560 18.16 -60.54 -1.40
N ASP A 561 19.05 -61.24 -2.04
CA ASP A 561 18.85 -61.80 -3.39
C ASP A 561 17.71 -62.84 -3.38
N ALA A 562 17.65 -63.70 -2.36
CA ALA A 562 16.64 -64.74 -2.24
C ALA A 562 15.26 -64.26 -1.80
N TYR A 563 15.21 -63.32 -0.85
CA TYR A 563 13.94 -62.83 -0.26
C TYR A 563 13.49 -61.46 -0.79
N GLY A 564 14.28 -60.80 -1.64
CA GLY A 564 13.96 -59.50 -2.21
C GLY A 564 13.90 -58.37 -1.18
N MET A 565 14.37 -58.61 0.05
CA MET A 565 14.40 -57.65 1.14
C MET A 565 15.54 -57.93 2.12
N SER A 566 15.94 -56.90 2.89
CA SER A 566 16.99 -57.08 3.89
C SER A 566 16.56 -58.02 5.03
N PRO A 567 17.49 -58.74 5.71
CA PRO A 567 17.16 -59.57 6.89
C PRO A 567 16.42 -58.79 7.98
N SER A 568 16.73 -57.49 8.16
CA SER A 568 16.07 -56.61 9.12
C SER A 568 14.63 -56.30 8.71
N ASP A 569 14.39 -56.07 7.42
CA ASP A 569 13.04 -55.82 6.88
C ASP A 569 12.20 -57.10 6.94
N TYR A 570 12.79 -58.27 6.62
CA TYR A 570 12.15 -59.56 6.77
C TYR A 570 11.68 -59.81 8.21
N ARG A 571 12.58 -59.60 9.19
CA ARG A 571 12.23 -59.68 10.62
C ARG A 571 11.03 -58.80 10.99
N ARG A 572 11.02 -57.57 10.50
CA ARG A 572 9.96 -56.60 10.78
C ARG A 572 8.61 -57.02 10.20
N VAL A 573 8.60 -57.71 9.08
CA VAL A 573 7.39 -58.17 8.41
C VAL A 573 6.90 -59.51 8.92
N ALA A 574 7.82 -60.47 9.19
CA ALA A 574 7.53 -61.83 9.63
C ALA A 574 7.09 -61.94 11.09
N ARG A 575 7.43 -60.95 11.94
CA ARG A 575 7.06 -60.94 13.38
C ARG A 575 5.70 -60.33 13.68
N LYS A 576 4.89 -60.06 12.69
CA LYS A 576 3.49 -59.69 12.87
C LYS A 576 2.64 -60.89 12.68
#